data_ae93eb7538ca6bebf1ea6e6e99f1dc78
#
_entry.id   ae93eb7538ca6bebf1ea6e6e99f1dc78
#
_cell.length_a   1.000
_cell.length_b   1.000
_cell.length_c   1.000
_cell.angle_alpha   90.00
_cell.angle_beta   90.00
_cell.angle_gamma   90.00
#
_symmetry.space_group_name_H-M   'P 1'
#
loop_
_entity.id
_entity.type
_entity.pdbx_description
1 polymer ?
#
loop_
_entity_poly.entity_id
_entity_poly.type
_entity_poly.pdbx_seq_one_letter_code
_entity_poly.pdbx_strand_id
1 'polypeptide(L)'
;MGGNYSVAIDLGGTIIKIGLILDSEIVRFTTISSDSVKGLSHMLPKMEHAIDSLLSEEGISSTDLVSIGLAFPGMVNPVECRVISTNDKYDDACDIDLCHWADSRWGVPFVLENDARLAVIGEWLYGAAKGTGNVVMMTIGTGIGTGVILDSKPLV
;
A
#
# COMPACT_ATOMS: atom_id res chain seq x y z
N MET A 1 3.92 26.78 -2.91
CA MET A 1 2.65 26.18 -2.44
C MET A 1 2.96 24.71 -2.24
N GLY A 2 2.91 24.23 -1.00
CA GLY A 2 3.17 22.82 -0.72
C GLY A 2 2.06 21.96 -1.32
N GLY A 3 2.42 20.92 -2.07
CA GLY A 3 1.45 19.94 -2.57
C GLY A 3 1.12 18.92 -1.47
N ASN A 4 -0.07 18.32 -1.53
CA ASN A 4 -0.46 17.21 -0.65
C ASN A 4 0.05 15.90 -1.25
N TYR A 5 1.28 15.51 -0.89
CA TYR A 5 1.85 14.27 -1.38
C TYR A 5 1.43 13.08 -0.52
N SER A 6 1.24 11.94 -1.15
CA SER A 6 1.04 10.65 -0.48
C SER A 6 2.01 9.62 -1.02
N VAL A 7 2.36 8.64 -0.20
CA VAL A 7 3.14 7.48 -0.64
C VAL A 7 2.23 6.26 -0.70
N ALA A 8 2.25 5.56 -1.83
CA ALA A 8 1.57 4.29 -2.02
C ALA A 8 2.58 3.16 -2.14
N ILE A 9 2.39 2.10 -1.37
CA ILE A 9 3.27 0.93 -1.32
C ILE A 9 2.48 -0.32 -1.74
N ASP A 10 2.97 -1.02 -2.76
CA ASP A 10 2.48 -2.35 -3.15
C ASP A 10 3.50 -3.40 -2.68
N LEU A 11 3.17 -4.10 -1.62
CA LEU A 11 4.06 -5.05 -0.93
C LEU A 11 4.01 -6.43 -1.60
N GLY A 12 4.71 -6.59 -2.72
CA GLY A 12 4.80 -7.87 -3.41
C GLY A 12 5.81 -8.83 -2.79
N GLY A 13 5.63 -10.13 -3.04
CA GLY A 13 6.54 -11.16 -2.52
C GLY A 13 7.93 -11.17 -3.16
N THR A 14 8.09 -10.61 -4.36
CA THR A 14 9.35 -10.54 -5.11
C THR A 14 9.84 -9.11 -5.29
N ILE A 15 8.93 -8.20 -5.51
CA ILE A 15 9.20 -6.77 -5.74
C ILE A 15 8.22 -5.96 -4.90
N ILE A 16 8.72 -4.94 -4.23
CA ILE A 16 7.93 -3.90 -3.58
C ILE A 16 7.94 -2.69 -4.51
N LYS A 17 6.76 -2.16 -4.83
CA LYS A 17 6.62 -0.93 -5.61
C LYS A 17 6.26 0.21 -4.66
N ILE A 18 6.90 1.34 -4.82
CA ILE A 18 6.68 2.54 -4.00
C ILE A 18 6.46 3.72 -4.94
N GLY A 19 5.30 4.33 -4.86
CA GLY A 19 4.93 5.49 -5.68
C GLY A 19 4.68 6.73 -4.84
N LEU A 20 5.13 7.87 -5.36
CA LEU A 20 4.81 9.19 -4.83
C LEU A 20 3.64 9.75 -5.64
N ILE A 21 2.59 10.16 -4.94
CA ILE A 21 1.31 10.58 -5.51
C ILE A 21 1.06 12.04 -5.18
N LEU A 22 0.65 12.82 -6.16
CA LEU A 22 0.13 14.18 -6.00
C LEU A 22 -1.20 14.27 -6.75
N ASP A 23 -2.26 14.72 -6.08
CA ASP A 23 -3.59 14.93 -6.69
C ASP A 23 -4.08 13.72 -7.52
N SER A 24 -3.87 12.50 -7.01
CA SER A 24 -4.23 11.21 -7.63
C SER A 24 -3.37 10.80 -8.83
N GLU A 25 -2.31 11.53 -9.14
CA GLU A 25 -1.37 11.20 -10.21
C GLU A 25 -0.04 10.68 -9.62
N ILE A 26 0.52 9.65 -10.25
CA ILE A 26 1.85 9.15 -9.88
C ILE A 26 2.89 10.13 -10.44
N VAL A 27 3.54 10.90 -9.57
CA VAL A 27 4.60 11.83 -9.99
C VAL A 27 5.94 11.14 -10.11
N ARG A 28 6.20 10.13 -9.27
CA ARG A 28 7.38 9.28 -9.35
C ARG A 28 7.13 7.92 -8.74
N PHE A 29 7.85 6.90 -9.17
CA PHE A 29 7.84 5.61 -8.52
C PHE A 29 9.21 4.93 -8.56
N THR A 30 9.43 4.02 -7.64
CA THR A 30 10.59 3.14 -7.59
C THR A 30 10.19 1.72 -7.25
N THR A 31 11.10 0.79 -7.45
CA THR A 31 10.93 -0.60 -7.05
C THR A 31 12.16 -1.07 -6.28
N ILE A 32 11.93 -1.86 -5.24
CA ILE A 32 12.99 -2.55 -4.51
C ILE A 32 12.73 -4.05 -4.49
N SER A 33 13.80 -4.83 -4.46
CA SER A 33 13.67 -6.28 -4.30
C SER A 33 13.08 -6.61 -2.94
N SER A 34 12.06 -7.45 -2.95
CA SER A 34 11.50 -8.02 -1.74
C SER A 34 12.30 -9.25 -1.30
N ASP A 35 12.42 -9.42 0.01
CA ASP A 35 12.92 -10.62 0.66
C ASP A 35 11.87 -11.07 1.69
N SER A 36 10.68 -11.38 1.20
CA SER A 36 9.47 -11.61 2.02
C SER A 36 9.63 -12.75 3.04
N VAL A 37 10.52 -13.70 2.77
CA VAL A 37 10.84 -14.82 3.67
C VAL A 37 11.58 -14.35 4.94
N LYS A 38 12.29 -13.21 4.86
CA LYS A 38 12.99 -12.63 6.03
C LYS A 38 12.09 -11.79 6.93
N GLY A 39 10.82 -11.64 6.56
CA GLY A 39 9.87 -10.86 7.31
C GLY A 39 9.78 -9.40 6.91
N LEU A 40 8.73 -8.74 7.39
CA LEU A 40 8.45 -7.33 7.12
C LEU A 40 9.43 -6.41 7.85
N SER A 41 9.77 -6.71 9.10
CA SER A 41 10.75 -5.92 9.89
C SER A 41 12.10 -5.79 9.19
N HIS A 42 12.52 -6.82 8.43
CA HIS A 42 13.73 -6.76 7.60
C HIS A 42 13.58 -5.77 6.41
N MET A 43 12.36 -5.57 5.92
CA MET A 43 12.10 -4.72 4.76
C MET A 43 11.84 -3.27 5.13
N LEU A 44 11.36 -2.96 6.34
CA LEU A 44 11.04 -1.59 6.76
C LEU A 44 12.18 -0.59 6.52
N PRO A 45 13.44 -0.85 6.93
CA PRO A 45 14.53 0.10 6.69
C PRO A 45 14.81 0.34 5.19
N LYS A 46 14.61 -0.66 4.33
CA LYS A 46 14.79 -0.52 2.88
C LYS A 46 13.67 0.31 2.26
N MET A 47 12.44 0.12 2.76
CA MET A 47 11.28 0.91 2.34
C MET A 47 11.44 2.37 2.78
N GLU A 48 11.89 2.62 4.02
CA GLU A 48 12.20 3.96 4.51
C GLU A 48 13.22 4.67 3.61
N HIS A 49 14.33 4.01 3.32
CA HIS A 49 15.35 4.58 2.43
C HIS A 49 14.80 4.90 1.04
N ALA A 50 13.97 4.03 0.48
CA ALA A 50 13.37 4.23 -0.84
C ALA A 50 12.36 5.40 -0.84
N ILE A 51 11.56 5.54 0.23
CA ILE A 51 10.63 6.67 0.40
C ILE A 51 11.41 7.98 0.53
N ASP A 52 12.40 8.02 1.42
CA ASP A 52 13.23 9.21 1.63
C ASP A 52 13.97 9.63 0.36
N SER A 53 14.43 8.66 -0.44
CA SER A 53 15.05 8.92 -1.74
C SER A 53 14.08 9.56 -2.73
N LEU A 54 12.85 9.01 -2.84
CA LEU A 54 11.81 9.59 -3.70
C LEU A 54 11.46 11.03 -3.31
N LEU A 55 11.30 11.30 -2.00
CA LEU A 55 11.02 12.64 -1.51
C LEU A 55 12.17 13.60 -1.83
N SER A 56 13.42 13.17 -1.59
CA SER A 56 14.61 13.97 -1.84
C SER A 56 14.82 14.28 -3.31
N GLU A 57 14.61 13.30 -4.20
CA GLU A 57 14.75 13.47 -5.65
C GLU A 57 13.75 14.47 -6.23
N GLU A 58 12.56 14.55 -5.65
CA GLU A 58 11.53 15.52 -6.03
C GLU A 58 11.61 16.85 -5.25
N GLY A 59 12.57 16.97 -4.33
CA GLY A 59 12.73 18.18 -3.51
C GLY A 59 11.59 18.40 -2.53
N ILE A 60 10.90 17.32 -2.11
CA ILE A 60 9.73 17.36 -1.25
C ILE A 60 10.16 17.21 0.20
N SER A 61 9.66 18.07 1.06
CA SER A 61 9.85 17.95 2.50
C SER A 61 8.91 16.87 3.08
N SER A 62 9.36 16.19 4.14
CA SER A 62 8.47 15.30 4.91
C SER A 62 7.21 16.02 5.44
N THR A 63 7.26 17.34 5.60
CA THR A 63 6.11 18.17 6.01
C THR A 63 5.05 18.34 4.92
N ASP A 64 5.37 18.04 3.65
CA ASP A 64 4.44 18.06 2.53
C ASP A 64 3.79 16.68 2.30
N LEU A 65 4.29 15.63 2.98
CA LEU A 65 3.69 14.31 2.96
C LEU A 65 2.47 14.27 3.89
N VAL A 66 1.33 13.82 3.37
CA VAL A 66 0.06 13.82 4.11
C VAL A 66 -0.39 12.43 4.54
N SER A 67 0.09 11.37 3.88
CA SER A 67 -0.27 9.98 4.24
C SER A 67 0.64 8.97 3.58
N ILE A 68 0.67 7.76 4.15
CA ILE A 68 1.27 6.57 3.55
C ILE A 68 0.21 5.48 3.49
N GLY A 69 0.04 4.83 2.33
CA GLY A 69 -0.84 3.69 2.14
C GLY A 69 -0.07 2.45 1.73
N LEU A 70 -0.46 1.29 2.25
CA LEU A 70 0.17 0.01 1.95
C LEU A 70 -0.85 -1.05 1.55
N ALA A 71 -0.63 -1.65 0.38
CA ALA A 71 -1.29 -2.87 -0.07
C ALA A 71 -0.55 -4.08 0.48
N PHE A 72 -1.20 -4.88 1.31
CA PHE A 72 -0.60 -6.05 1.96
C PHE A 72 -1.11 -7.36 1.33
N PRO A 73 -0.21 -8.33 1.03
CA PRO A 73 -0.59 -9.61 0.42
C PRO A 73 -1.06 -10.64 1.46
N GLY A 74 -2.07 -10.30 2.26
CA GLY A 74 -2.62 -11.13 3.33
C GLY A 74 -3.91 -10.56 3.88
N MET A 75 -4.42 -11.14 4.96
CA MET A 75 -5.63 -10.62 5.62
C MET A 75 -5.29 -9.46 6.54
N VAL A 76 -6.04 -8.37 6.40
CA VAL A 76 -5.86 -7.17 7.21
C VAL A 76 -7.19 -6.69 7.78
N ASN A 77 -7.12 -6.03 8.94
CA ASN A 77 -8.20 -5.20 9.46
C ASN A 77 -7.83 -3.72 9.20
N PRO A 78 -8.44 -3.09 8.20
CA PRO A 78 -8.10 -1.71 7.85
C PRO A 78 -8.56 -0.70 8.91
N VAL A 79 -9.58 -1.03 9.70
CA VAL A 79 -10.10 -0.15 10.77
C VAL A 79 -9.13 -0.08 11.94
N GLU A 80 -8.58 -1.24 12.33
CA GLU A 80 -7.58 -1.34 13.40
C GLU A 80 -6.15 -1.12 12.88
N CYS A 81 -5.98 -0.97 11.57
CA CYS A 81 -4.69 -0.84 10.88
C CYS A 81 -3.73 -1.99 11.24
N ARG A 82 -4.22 -3.23 11.16
CA ARG A 82 -3.49 -4.41 11.63
C ARG A 82 -3.50 -5.54 10.61
N VAL A 83 -2.35 -6.20 10.43
CA VAL A 83 -2.26 -7.48 9.73
C VAL A 83 -2.83 -8.57 10.62
N ILE A 84 -3.78 -9.37 10.08
CA ILE A 84 -4.43 -10.48 10.81
C ILE A 84 -3.74 -11.79 10.51
N SER A 85 -3.40 -12.03 9.25
CA SER A 85 -2.65 -13.22 8.84
C SER A 85 -1.86 -12.97 7.58
N THR A 86 -0.80 -13.73 7.43
CA THR A 86 0.11 -13.71 6.28
C THR A 86 -0.11 -14.97 5.44
N ASN A 87 0.37 -14.96 4.20
CA ASN A 87 0.32 -16.10 3.27
C ASN A 87 1.75 -16.55 2.99
N ASP A 88 2.46 -17.04 4.01
CA ASP A 88 3.87 -17.45 3.96
C ASP A 88 4.82 -16.34 3.44
N LYS A 89 4.42 -15.08 3.63
CA LYS A 89 5.19 -13.89 3.27
C LYS A 89 5.08 -12.87 4.39
N TYR A 90 6.22 -12.34 4.83
CA TYR A 90 6.25 -11.33 5.87
C TYR A 90 5.62 -11.83 7.18
N ASP A 91 6.01 -13.03 7.63
CA ASP A 91 5.34 -13.77 8.72
C ASP A 91 5.33 -13.04 10.06
N ASP A 92 6.24 -12.10 10.26
CA ASP A 92 6.31 -11.23 11.43
C ASP A 92 5.37 -10.01 11.37
N ALA A 93 4.66 -9.80 10.25
CA ALA A 93 3.85 -8.59 10.02
C ALA A 93 2.69 -8.45 11.02
N CYS A 94 2.17 -9.55 11.58
CA CYS A 94 1.10 -9.52 12.57
C CYS A 94 1.53 -8.84 13.89
N ASP A 95 2.83 -8.80 14.18
CA ASP A 95 3.40 -8.25 15.40
C ASP A 95 3.92 -6.82 15.22
N ILE A 96 3.78 -6.25 14.02
CA ILE A 96 4.32 -4.92 13.67
C ILE A 96 3.20 -3.88 13.70
N ASP A 97 3.41 -2.81 14.47
CA ASP A 97 2.57 -1.63 14.45
C ASP A 97 2.99 -0.69 13.30
N LEU A 98 2.37 -0.88 12.13
CA LEU A 98 2.65 -0.08 10.95
C LEU A 98 2.19 1.38 11.08
N CYS A 99 1.13 1.64 11.87
CA CYS A 99 0.70 3.00 12.15
C CYS A 99 1.74 3.75 12.95
N HIS A 100 2.28 3.13 13.99
CA HIS A 100 3.37 3.72 14.78
C HIS A 100 4.64 3.88 13.94
N TRP A 101 4.95 2.94 13.05
CA TRP A 101 6.09 3.05 12.14
C TRP A 101 6.02 4.31 11.27
N ALA A 102 4.90 4.57 10.61
CA ALA A 102 4.72 5.73 9.74
C ALA A 102 4.70 7.05 10.54
N ASP A 103 3.98 7.06 11.67
CA ASP A 103 3.91 8.22 12.56
C ASP A 103 5.28 8.59 13.13
N SER A 104 6.02 7.61 13.66
CA SER A 104 7.33 7.85 14.26
C SER A 104 8.38 8.34 13.26
N ARG A 105 8.28 7.93 11.98
CA ARG A 105 9.28 8.24 10.95
C ARG A 105 8.98 9.52 10.18
N TRP A 106 7.70 9.76 9.82
CA TRP A 106 7.30 10.90 8.98
C TRP A 106 6.20 11.76 9.62
N GLY A 107 5.60 11.33 10.74
CA GLY A 107 4.54 12.08 11.42
C GLY A 107 3.23 12.11 10.62
N VAL A 108 2.94 11.07 9.82
CA VAL A 108 1.78 11.02 8.93
C VAL A 108 0.87 9.82 9.20
N PRO A 109 -0.44 9.95 8.93
CA PRO A 109 -1.37 8.83 9.00
C PRO A 109 -0.97 7.71 8.03
N PHE A 110 -1.23 6.47 8.46
CA PHE A 110 -1.00 5.25 7.69
C PHE A 110 -2.31 4.54 7.37
N VAL A 111 -2.46 4.04 6.15
CA VAL A 111 -3.62 3.27 5.70
C VAL A 111 -3.16 1.90 5.23
N LEU A 112 -3.78 0.86 5.77
CA LEU A 112 -3.51 -0.53 5.42
C LEU A 112 -4.72 -1.15 4.74
N GLU A 113 -4.50 -1.80 3.60
CA GLU A 113 -5.56 -2.56 2.93
C GLU A 113 -5.01 -3.82 2.27
N ASN A 114 -5.88 -4.80 2.01
CA ASN A 114 -5.52 -5.99 1.24
C ASN A 114 -5.26 -5.64 -0.22
N ASP A 115 -4.25 -6.26 -0.84
CA ASP A 115 -3.80 -6.03 -2.21
C ASP A 115 -4.91 -6.26 -3.26
N ALA A 116 -5.68 -7.35 -3.16
CA ALA A 116 -6.77 -7.65 -4.10
C ALA A 116 -7.95 -6.68 -3.93
N ARG A 117 -8.24 -6.24 -2.69
CA ARG A 117 -9.27 -5.21 -2.46
C ARG A 117 -8.84 -3.85 -3.03
N LEU A 118 -7.59 -3.45 -2.85
CA LEU A 118 -7.09 -2.22 -3.50
C LEU A 118 -7.09 -2.33 -5.02
N ALA A 119 -6.77 -3.51 -5.57
CA ALA A 119 -6.81 -3.71 -7.01
C ALA A 119 -8.23 -3.52 -7.58
N VAL A 120 -9.28 -4.08 -6.95
CA VAL A 120 -10.67 -3.87 -7.43
C VAL A 120 -11.11 -2.41 -7.26
N ILE A 121 -10.68 -1.73 -6.20
CA ILE A 121 -10.95 -0.30 -6.00
C ILE A 121 -10.28 0.53 -7.11
N GLY A 122 -9.04 0.20 -7.48
CA GLY A 122 -8.34 0.85 -8.58
C GLY A 122 -9.06 0.69 -9.92
N GLU A 123 -9.48 -0.55 -10.25
CA GLU A 123 -10.25 -0.83 -11.45
C GLU A 123 -11.64 -0.14 -11.45
N TRP A 124 -12.26 -0.05 -10.29
CA TRP A 124 -13.56 0.61 -10.15
C TRP A 124 -13.46 2.14 -10.32
N LEU A 125 -12.43 2.76 -9.78
CA LEU A 125 -12.28 4.22 -9.85
C LEU A 125 -11.66 4.71 -11.17
N TYR A 126 -10.70 3.97 -11.70
CA TYR A 126 -9.86 4.44 -12.80
C TYR A 126 -9.79 3.48 -14.00
N GLY A 127 -10.18 2.20 -13.83
CA GLY A 127 -9.99 1.14 -14.81
C GLY A 127 -11.27 0.64 -15.48
N ALA A 128 -11.30 -0.64 -15.79
CA ALA A 128 -12.32 -1.30 -16.60
C ALA A 128 -13.71 -1.34 -15.94
N ALA A 129 -13.79 -1.18 -14.61
CA ALA A 129 -15.05 -1.20 -13.86
C ALA A 129 -15.62 0.19 -13.58
N LYS A 130 -15.04 1.25 -14.15
CA LYS A 130 -15.48 2.64 -13.93
C LYS A 130 -16.94 2.83 -14.32
N GLY A 131 -17.71 3.44 -13.39
CA GLY A 131 -19.13 3.72 -13.59
C GLY A 131 -20.08 2.55 -13.28
N THR A 132 -19.57 1.40 -12.81
CA THR A 132 -20.39 0.27 -12.39
C THR A 132 -20.61 0.29 -10.87
N GLY A 133 -21.80 -0.14 -10.41
CA GLY A 133 -22.10 -0.21 -8.97
C GLY A 133 -21.74 -1.54 -8.32
N ASN A 134 -21.56 -2.61 -9.13
CA ASN A 134 -21.28 -3.95 -8.64
C ASN A 134 -20.16 -4.58 -9.47
N VAL A 135 -19.08 -4.97 -8.81
CA VAL A 135 -17.87 -5.53 -9.44
C VAL A 135 -17.35 -6.69 -8.61
N VAL A 136 -16.98 -7.76 -9.26
CA VAL A 136 -16.13 -8.81 -8.70
C VAL A 136 -14.87 -8.87 -9.53
N MET A 137 -13.73 -8.75 -8.89
CA MET A 137 -12.42 -8.90 -9.50
C MET A 137 -11.70 -10.10 -8.93
N MET A 138 -11.05 -10.86 -9.79
CA MET A 138 -10.19 -11.96 -9.41
C MET A 138 -8.77 -11.69 -9.94
N THR A 139 -7.79 -11.74 -9.06
CA THR A 139 -6.38 -11.72 -9.43
C THR A 139 -5.83 -13.14 -9.43
N ILE A 140 -5.13 -13.53 -10.49
CA ILE A 140 -4.52 -14.85 -10.64
C ILE A 140 -3.03 -14.65 -10.83
N GLY A 141 -2.26 -15.12 -9.85
CA GLY A 141 -0.80 -15.03 -9.83
C GLY A 141 -0.22 -16.24 -9.08
N THR A 142 0.69 -16.04 -8.14
CA THR A 142 1.17 -17.09 -7.23
C THR A 142 0.03 -17.66 -6.39
N GLY A 143 -0.97 -16.86 -6.10
CA GLY A 143 -2.23 -17.22 -5.44
C GLY A 143 -3.43 -16.65 -6.19
N ILE A 144 -4.61 -16.84 -5.63
CA ILE A 144 -5.86 -16.22 -6.09
C ILE A 144 -6.30 -15.19 -5.06
N GLY A 145 -6.45 -13.95 -5.51
CA GLY A 145 -7.03 -12.87 -4.72
C GLY A 145 -8.39 -12.47 -5.27
N THR A 146 -9.29 -12.00 -4.42
CA THR A 146 -10.60 -11.49 -4.84
C THR A 146 -10.90 -10.17 -4.16
N GLY A 147 -11.55 -9.27 -4.91
CA GLY A 147 -12.09 -8.03 -4.40
C GLY A 147 -13.50 -7.81 -4.94
N VAL A 148 -14.35 -7.20 -4.15
CA VAL A 148 -15.76 -6.99 -4.47
C VAL A 148 -16.16 -5.55 -4.18
N ILE A 149 -16.86 -4.94 -5.12
CA ILE A 149 -17.64 -3.71 -4.93
C ILE A 149 -19.10 -4.12 -4.99
N LEU A 150 -19.89 -3.74 -4.01
CA LEU A 150 -21.32 -3.99 -3.95
C LEU A 150 -22.06 -2.69 -3.62
N ASP A 151 -23.05 -2.33 -4.40
CA ASP A 151 -23.82 -1.09 -4.26
C ASP A 151 -22.90 0.15 -4.13
N SER A 152 -21.87 0.20 -4.99
CA SER A 152 -20.84 1.27 -5.01
C SER A 152 -20.06 1.40 -3.71
N LYS A 153 -19.85 0.30 -2.99
CA LYS A 153 -19.03 0.25 -1.77
C LYS A 153 -18.10 -0.98 -1.82
N PRO A 154 -16.83 -0.82 -1.42
CA PRO A 154 -15.96 -1.97 -1.22
C PRO A 154 -16.53 -2.90 -0.13
N LEU A 155 -16.52 -4.19 -0.39
CA LEU A 155 -16.83 -5.21 0.60
C LEU A 155 -15.56 -5.52 1.41
N VAL A 156 -15.63 -5.26 2.70
CA VAL A 156 -14.52 -5.44 3.67
C VAL A 156 -14.78 -6.64 4.56
#